data_6e6f49d24fb2ec13ed5528b062daa61c
#
_entry.id   6e6f49d24fb2ec13ed5528b062daa61c
#
_cell.length_a   1.000
_cell.length_b   1.000
_cell.length_c   1.000
_cell.angle_alpha   90.00
_cell.angle_beta   90.00
_cell.angle_gamma   90.00
#
_symmetry.space_group_name_H-M   'P 1'
#
loop_
_entity.id
_entity.type
_entity.pdbx_description
1 polymer ?
#
loop_
_entity_poly.entity_id
_entity_poly.type
_entity_poly.pdbx_seq_one_letter_code
_entity_poly.pdbx_strand_id
1 'polypeptide(L)'
;QRDRFAPMIDEYLFHHAMRAANGDANHPAATRFMAPPHRWFGRDVPGSRWAGDSPDFIYRTIPIAHGGKYEIHGKQSCKIAPTVNYSLMDNNSAAPSTQAILDSLDMEFSADGSFVISVDDSPASGRKNHIQTKPGADFIMVRDAFGDWLSQSANALEVSRLNPDAGPKSEEDMARHLAKIAIDGVYY
;
A
#
# COMPACT_ATOMS: atom_id res chain seq x y z
N GLN A 1 -19.62 12.99 22.75
CA GLN A 1 -19.27 11.73 22.07
C GLN A 1 -20.05 11.49 20.78
N ARG A 2 -21.36 11.86 20.74
CA ARG A 2 -22.21 11.70 19.51
C ARG A 2 -21.71 12.53 18.33
N ASP A 3 -21.17 13.72 18.57
CA ASP A 3 -20.71 14.64 17.53
C ASP A 3 -19.44 14.15 16.79
N ARG A 4 -18.74 13.17 17.36
CA ARG A 4 -17.54 12.55 16.74
C ARG A 4 -17.85 11.29 15.95
N PHE A 5 -19.06 10.76 16.07
CA PHE A 5 -19.40 9.47 15.45
C PHE A 5 -19.56 9.59 13.92
N ALA A 6 -20.25 10.63 13.43
CA ALA A 6 -20.41 10.84 11.99
C ALA A 6 -19.06 11.04 11.27
N PRO A 7 -18.16 11.95 11.71
CA PRO A 7 -16.83 12.06 11.09
C PRO A 7 -16.02 10.77 11.10
N MET A 8 -16.15 9.94 12.14
CA MET A 8 -15.46 8.66 12.22
C MET A 8 -15.99 7.65 11.18
N ILE A 9 -17.31 7.64 10.94
CA ILE A 9 -17.90 6.82 9.87
C ILE A 9 -17.44 7.32 8.50
N ASP A 10 -17.40 8.63 8.28
CA ASP A 10 -16.94 9.22 7.02
C ASP A 10 -15.47 8.86 6.73
N GLU A 11 -14.59 8.95 7.73
CA GLU A 11 -13.19 8.51 7.60
C GLU A 11 -13.09 7.02 7.28
N TYR A 12 -13.88 6.20 7.96
CA TYR A 12 -13.92 4.76 7.73
C TYR A 12 -14.38 4.40 6.31
N LEU A 13 -15.49 4.98 5.87
CA LEU A 13 -16.02 4.73 4.53
C LEU A 13 -15.06 5.23 3.45
N PHE A 14 -14.46 6.41 3.64
CA PHE A 14 -13.48 6.96 2.71
C PHE A 14 -12.24 6.07 2.60
N HIS A 15 -11.73 5.56 3.73
CA HIS A 15 -10.63 4.62 3.75
C HIS A 15 -10.92 3.36 2.89
N HIS A 16 -12.09 2.75 3.07
CA HIS A 16 -12.45 1.56 2.31
C HIS A 16 -12.73 1.86 0.83
N ALA A 17 -13.31 3.02 0.54
CA ALA A 17 -13.49 3.48 -0.84
C ALA A 17 -12.14 3.66 -1.56
N MET A 18 -11.16 4.26 -0.90
CA MET A 18 -9.80 4.40 -1.44
C MET A 18 -9.13 3.05 -1.67
N ARG A 19 -9.27 2.11 -0.74
CA ARG A 19 -8.76 0.74 -0.92
C ARG A 19 -9.42 0.02 -2.10
N ALA A 20 -10.74 0.12 -2.24
CA ALA A 20 -11.45 -0.52 -3.34
C ALA A 20 -11.06 0.09 -4.71
N ALA A 21 -11.00 1.42 -4.80
CA ALA A 21 -10.64 2.12 -6.01
C ALA A 21 -9.19 1.82 -6.48
N ASN A 22 -8.27 1.63 -5.54
CA ASN A 22 -6.86 1.37 -5.82
C ASN A 22 -6.46 -0.11 -5.64
N GLY A 23 -7.42 -1.01 -5.51
CA GLY A 23 -7.18 -2.43 -5.22
C GLY A 23 -7.06 -3.33 -6.46
N ASP A 24 -6.84 -2.78 -7.66
CA ASP A 24 -6.67 -3.58 -8.86
C ASP A 24 -5.23 -4.09 -8.98
N ALA A 25 -5.03 -5.37 -8.66
CA ALA A 25 -3.74 -6.03 -8.75
C ALA A 25 -3.25 -6.26 -10.21
N ASN A 26 -4.08 -6.03 -11.22
CA ASN A 26 -3.67 -6.05 -12.63
C ASN A 26 -3.08 -4.71 -13.09
N HIS A 27 -3.52 -3.62 -12.45
CA HIS A 27 -3.05 -2.26 -12.71
C HIS A 27 -2.60 -1.63 -11.38
N PRO A 28 -1.55 -2.20 -10.74
CA PRO A 28 -1.13 -1.78 -9.41
C PRO A 28 -0.53 -0.38 -9.43
N ALA A 29 -0.80 0.37 -8.38
CA ALA A 29 -0.15 1.65 -8.12
C ALA A 29 0.19 1.78 -6.63
N ALA A 30 1.28 2.47 -6.33
CA ALA A 30 1.61 2.82 -4.95
C ALA A 30 0.80 4.05 -4.52
N THR A 31 -0.27 3.83 -3.77
CA THR A 31 -1.19 4.90 -3.37
C THR A 31 -1.08 5.22 -1.89
N ARG A 32 -1.17 6.50 -1.53
CA ARG A 32 -1.20 6.92 -0.13
C ARG A 32 -2.48 6.41 0.52
N PHE A 33 -2.33 5.72 1.63
CA PHE A 33 -3.37 4.95 2.27
C PHE A 33 -3.93 5.62 3.53
N MET A 34 -3.08 6.35 4.26
CA MET A 34 -3.47 7.11 5.43
C MET A 34 -3.17 8.58 5.23
N ALA A 35 -4.14 9.42 5.48
CA ALA A 35 -4.02 10.87 5.37
C ALA A 35 -4.98 11.57 6.34
N PRO A 36 -4.60 12.74 6.90
CA PRO A 36 -5.54 13.57 7.63
C PRO A 36 -6.62 14.13 6.68
N PRO A 37 -7.73 14.67 7.20
CA PRO A 37 -8.69 15.41 6.39
C PRO A 37 -7.97 16.48 5.57
N HIS A 38 -8.30 16.60 4.30
CA HIS A 38 -7.64 17.55 3.40
C HIS A 38 -8.57 17.96 2.26
N ARG A 39 -8.11 18.88 1.42
CA ARG A 39 -8.84 19.32 0.24
C ARG A 39 -8.25 18.68 -1.02
N TRP A 40 -9.11 18.01 -1.81
CA TRP A 40 -8.73 17.31 -3.03
C TRP A 40 -9.64 17.73 -4.19
N PHE A 41 -9.06 18.20 -5.29
CA PHE A 41 -9.80 18.73 -6.44
C PHE A 41 -10.90 19.73 -6.08
N GLY A 42 -10.62 20.62 -5.11
CA GLY A 42 -11.59 21.64 -4.67
C GLY A 42 -12.69 21.13 -3.73
N ARG A 43 -12.69 19.85 -3.35
CA ARG A 43 -13.63 19.24 -2.40
C ARG A 43 -12.94 18.91 -1.11
N ASP A 44 -13.62 19.12 0.00
CA ASP A 44 -13.16 18.62 1.30
C ASP A 44 -13.40 17.11 1.34
N VAL A 45 -12.35 16.35 1.67
CA VAL A 45 -12.42 14.90 1.83
C VAL A 45 -12.08 14.55 3.27
N PRO A 46 -12.75 13.52 3.84
CA PRO A 46 -12.44 13.05 5.19
C PRO A 46 -11.01 12.50 5.25
N GLY A 47 -10.51 12.33 6.46
CA GLY A 47 -9.27 11.61 6.68
C GLY A 47 -9.43 10.12 6.34
N SER A 48 -8.31 9.45 6.24
CA SER A 48 -8.24 8.01 6.09
C SER A 48 -7.26 7.48 7.13
N ARG A 49 -7.76 7.08 8.28
CA ARG A 49 -6.98 6.51 9.39
C ARG A 49 -7.35 5.06 9.60
N TRP A 50 -6.38 4.28 10.02
CA TRP A 50 -6.57 2.88 10.32
C TRP A 50 -5.74 2.47 11.53
N ALA A 51 -6.43 2.11 12.60
CA ALA A 51 -5.85 1.65 13.85
C ALA A 51 -4.83 2.64 14.47
N GLY A 52 -3.64 2.18 14.81
CA GLY A 52 -2.59 2.94 15.48
C GLY A 52 -1.51 3.42 14.51
N ASP A 53 -1.87 4.22 13.52
CA ASP A 53 -0.90 4.83 12.60
C ASP A 53 0.06 5.79 13.35
N SER A 54 1.33 5.75 12.96
CA SER A 54 2.36 6.63 13.51
C SER A 54 2.40 7.96 12.74
N PRO A 55 2.52 9.11 13.42
CA PRO A 55 2.65 10.41 12.76
C PRO A 55 3.98 10.58 12.01
N ASP A 56 4.98 9.73 12.29
CA ASP A 56 6.30 9.79 11.66
C ASP A 56 6.39 8.94 10.40
N PHE A 57 5.29 8.35 9.95
CA PHE A 57 5.26 7.49 8.79
C PHE A 57 4.36 8.02 7.68
N ILE A 58 4.79 7.82 6.43
CA ILE A 58 3.88 7.80 5.28
C ILE A 58 3.55 6.34 4.97
N TYR A 59 2.25 6.05 4.93
CA TYR A 59 1.75 4.73 4.58
C TYR A 59 1.24 4.74 3.15
N ARG A 60 1.72 3.79 2.34
CA ARG A 60 1.23 3.54 0.99
C ARG A 60 0.87 2.06 0.84
N THR A 61 -0.07 1.76 -0.04
CA THR A 61 -0.42 0.38 -0.39
C THR A 61 -0.19 0.14 -1.87
N ILE A 62 0.23 -1.07 -2.19
CA ILE A 62 0.38 -1.58 -3.55
C ILE A 62 -0.44 -2.86 -3.63
N PRO A 63 -1.54 -2.91 -4.40
CA PRO A 63 -2.32 -4.13 -4.55
C PRO A 63 -1.51 -5.18 -5.30
N ILE A 64 -1.54 -6.40 -4.81
CA ILE A 64 -0.92 -7.56 -5.47
C ILE A 64 -1.83 -8.77 -5.34
N ALA A 65 -1.58 -9.80 -6.13
CA ALA A 65 -2.26 -11.09 -6.02
C ALA A 65 -1.23 -12.21 -6.04
N HIS A 66 -1.48 -13.27 -5.28
CA HIS A 66 -0.67 -14.48 -5.34
C HIS A 66 -0.68 -15.06 -6.77
N GLY A 67 0.48 -15.51 -7.27
CA GLY A 67 0.67 -15.92 -8.66
C GLY A 67 0.90 -14.78 -9.65
N GLY A 68 0.70 -13.52 -9.22
CA GLY A 68 1.11 -12.34 -9.98
C GLY A 68 2.64 -12.16 -9.93
N LYS A 69 3.19 -11.59 -11.02
CA LYS A 69 4.60 -11.19 -11.10
C LYS A 69 4.66 -9.69 -11.24
N TYR A 70 5.36 -9.04 -10.32
CA TYR A 70 5.43 -7.59 -10.27
C TYR A 70 6.86 -7.10 -10.16
N GLU A 71 7.08 -5.89 -10.67
CA GLU A 71 8.27 -5.09 -10.40
C GLU A 71 7.85 -3.76 -9.76
N ILE A 72 8.51 -3.40 -8.67
CA ILE A 72 8.41 -2.09 -8.04
C ILE A 72 9.71 -1.37 -8.36
N HIS A 73 9.65 -0.43 -9.29
CA HIS A 73 10.75 0.45 -9.63
C HIS A 73 10.73 1.63 -8.68
N GLY A 74 11.80 1.82 -7.94
CA GLY A 74 11.90 2.89 -6.97
C GLY A 74 13.12 3.76 -7.17
N LYS A 75 13.02 4.99 -6.66
CA LYS A 75 14.15 5.92 -6.58
C LYS A 75 14.10 6.69 -5.29
N GLN A 76 15.24 6.77 -4.62
CA GLN A 76 15.42 7.62 -3.46
C GLN A 76 15.22 9.08 -3.85
N SER A 77 14.29 9.76 -3.20
CA SER A 77 13.90 11.15 -3.52
C SER A 77 14.74 12.20 -2.81
N CYS A 78 15.61 11.79 -1.89
CA CYS A 78 16.48 12.67 -1.12
C CYS A 78 17.80 11.97 -0.77
N LYS A 79 18.82 12.78 -0.45
CA LYS A 79 20.18 12.29 -0.14
C LYS A 79 20.22 11.41 1.12
N ILE A 80 19.41 11.75 2.11
CA ILE A 80 19.23 10.95 3.33
C ILE A 80 17.82 10.39 3.28
N ALA A 81 17.67 9.24 2.64
CA ALA A 81 16.37 8.60 2.49
C ALA A 81 15.79 8.16 3.85
N PRO A 82 14.45 8.19 4.01
CA PRO A 82 13.82 7.54 5.15
C PRO A 82 14.09 6.03 5.14
N THR A 83 14.01 5.39 6.28
CA THR A 83 13.96 3.92 6.32
C THR A 83 12.60 3.48 5.79
N VAL A 84 12.60 2.51 4.89
CA VAL A 84 11.37 2.03 4.24
C VAL A 84 11.18 0.55 4.50
N ASN A 85 9.99 0.19 4.93
CA ASN A 85 9.60 -1.19 5.15
C ASN A 85 8.49 -1.57 4.16
N TYR A 86 8.73 -2.63 3.38
CA TYR A 86 7.78 -3.21 2.44
C TYR A 86 7.22 -4.50 3.05
N SER A 87 6.04 -4.43 3.62
CA SER A 87 5.38 -5.56 4.29
C SER A 87 4.33 -6.18 3.38
N LEU A 88 4.54 -7.43 3.00
CA LEU A 88 3.52 -8.22 2.32
C LEU A 88 2.44 -8.61 3.32
N MET A 89 1.21 -8.23 3.04
CA MET A 89 0.04 -8.45 3.90
C MET A 89 -0.92 -9.42 3.23
N ASP A 90 -1.57 -10.22 4.05
CA ASP A 90 -2.75 -10.97 3.62
C ASP A 90 -4.05 -10.22 3.98
N ASN A 91 -5.14 -10.64 3.38
CA ASN A 91 -6.48 -10.14 3.68
C ASN A 91 -7.35 -11.23 4.33
N ASN A 92 -6.72 -12.16 5.04
CA ASN A 92 -7.41 -13.26 5.70
C ASN A 92 -8.02 -12.80 7.00
N SER A 93 -9.12 -12.14 6.95
CA SER A 93 -9.83 -11.76 8.15
C SER A 93 -9.64 -10.31 8.58
N ALA A 94 -10.11 -10.13 9.59
CA ALA A 94 -10.27 -9.12 10.57
C ALA A 94 -9.02 -8.27 10.79
N ALA A 95 -7.87 -8.83 10.86
CA ALA A 95 -6.60 -8.13 10.96
C ALA A 95 -5.63 -8.71 9.92
N PRO A 96 -5.25 -7.94 8.88
CA PRO A 96 -4.26 -8.40 7.92
C PRO A 96 -2.98 -8.83 8.64
N SER A 97 -2.49 -10.02 8.37
CA SER A 97 -1.23 -10.51 8.93
C SER A 97 -0.08 -10.25 7.95
N THR A 98 1.12 -10.08 8.51
CA THR A 98 2.32 -9.88 7.71
C THR A 98 2.88 -11.25 7.29
N GLN A 99 2.96 -11.49 6.00
CA GLN A 99 3.51 -12.73 5.43
C GLN A 99 5.02 -12.65 5.18
N ALA A 100 5.53 -11.49 4.80
CA ALA A 100 6.94 -11.23 4.55
C ALA A 100 7.26 -9.74 4.74
N ILE A 101 8.52 -9.44 4.99
CA ILE A 101 9.02 -8.06 5.12
C ILE A 101 10.31 -7.96 4.33
N LEU A 102 10.44 -6.87 3.55
CA LEU A 102 11.69 -6.41 2.99
C LEU A 102 11.98 -5.02 3.57
N ASP A 103 13.08 -4.89 4.29
CA ASP A 103 13.51 -3.61 4.85
C ASP A 103 14.54 -2.95 3.92
N SER A 104 14.49 -1.62 3.79
CA SER A 104 15.41 -0.86 2.96
C SER A 104 16.88 -0.97 3.43
N LEU A 105 17.11 -1.34 4.68
CA LEU A 105 18.46 -1.60 5.21
C LEU A 105 19.09 -2.87 4.65
N ASP A 106 18.27 -3.81 4.16
CA ASP A 106 18.71 -5.08 3.57
C ASP A 106 18.72 -5.05 2.04
N MET A 107 18.29 -3.92 1.44
CA MET A 107 18.19 -3.76 -0.01
C MET A 107 19.49 -3.31 -0.65
N GLU A 108 19.63 -3.63 -1.93
CA GLU A 108 20.66 -3.10 -2.81
C GLU A 108 20.14 -1.94 -3.64
N PHE A 109 20.93 -0.89 -3.74
CA PHE A 109 20.62 0.31 -4.51
C PHE A 109 21.70 0.56 -5.56
N SER A 110 21.28 1.07 -6.70
CA SER A 110 22.21 1.59 -7.70
C SER A 110 22.90 2.87 -7.21
N ALA A 111 24.01 3.26 -7.84
CA ALA A 111 24.75 4.46 -7.45
C ALA A 111 23.95 5.77 -7.52
N ASP A 112 22.89 5.80 -8.34
CA ASP A 112 21.98 6.94 -8.46
C ASP A 112 20.78 6.88 -7.51
N GLY A 113 20.76 5.89 -6.60
CA GLY A 113 19.67 5.66 -5.64
C GLY A 113 18.46 4.92 -6.23
N SER A 114 18.51 4.45 -7.47
CA SER A 114 17.44 3.62 -8.04
C SER A 114 17.51 2.19 -7.53
N PHE A 115 16.35 1.51 -7.52
CA PHE A 115 16.22 0.11 -7.14
C PHE A 115 15.03 -0.53 -7.83
N VAL A 116 15.06 -1.86 -7.92
CA VAL A 116 13.92 -2.67 -8.36
C VAL A 116 13.66 -3.74 -7.32
N ILE A 117 12.40 -3.91 -6.92
CA ILE A 117 11.97 -5.03 -6.07
C ILE A 117 11.13 -5.96 -6.95
N SER A 118 11.56 -7.21 -7.06
CA SER A 118 10.75 -8.26 -7.69
C SER A 118 9.77 -8.86 -6.68
N VAL A 119 8.53 -9.09 -7.12
CA VAL A 119 7.48 -9.68 -6.28
C VAL A 119 6.81 -10.81 -7.06
N ASP A 120 7.02 -12.03 -6.64
CA ASP A 120 6.45 -13.24 -7.24
C ASP A 120 6.41 -14.40 -6.23
N ASP A 121 5.88 -15.56 -6.62
CA ASP A 121 5.77 -16.76 -5.77
C ASP A 121 7.06 -17.61 -5.72
N SER A 122 8.08 -17.26 -6.52
CA SER A 122 9.33 -17.99 -6.56
C SER A 122 10.23 -17.67 -5.35
N PRO A 123 11.04 -18.60 -4.88
CA PRO A 123 12.06 -18.30 -3.87
C PRO A 123 13.01 -17.19 -4.31
N ALA A 124 13.55 -16.46 -3.35
CA ALA A 124 14.47 -15.36 -3.61
C ALA A 124 15.70 -15.79 -4.44
N SER A 125 16.23 -16.99 -4.20
CA SER A 125 17.34 -17.58 -4.99
C SER A 125 18.53 -16.62 -5.19
N GLY A 126 18.87 -15.86 -4.14
CA GLY A 126 19.95 -14.87 -4.16
C GLY A 126 19.55 -13.46 -4.57
N ARG A 127 18.31 -13.21 -5.00
CA ARG A 127 17.77 -11.86 -5.24
C ARG A 127 17.67 -11.12 -3.91
N LYS A 128 18.35 -9.98 -3.77
CA LYS A 128 18.30 -9.17 -2.55
C LYS A 128 17.00 -8.43 -2.41
N ASN A 129 16.60 -7.76 -3.47
CA ASN A 129 15.36 -6.99 -3.51
C ASN A 129 14.22 -7.88 -4.02
N HIS A 130 13.74 -8.78 -3.16
CA HIS A 130 12.69 -9.72 -3.53
C HIS A 130 11.69 -9.95 -2.39
N ILE A 131 10.41 -9.98 -2.76
CA ILE A 131 9.32 -10.37 -1.86
C ILE A 131 8.63 -11.59 -2.46
N GLN A 132 8.72 -12.73 -1.78
CA GLN A 132 8.03 -13.94 -2.18
C GLN A 132 6.58 -13.89 -1.75
N THR A 133 5.64 -13.98 -2.69
CA THR A 133 4.19 -14.06 -2.39
C THR A 133 3.80 -15.46 -1.92
N LYS A 134 2.78 -15.50 -1.06
CA LYS A 134 2.17 -16.74 -0.56
C LYS A 134 0.66 -16.70 -0.81
N PRO A 135 -0.04 -17.84 -0.76
CA PRO A 135 -1.48 -17.87 -0.82
C PRO A 135 -2.11 -16.88 0.18
N GLY A 136 -3.11 -16.13 -0.27
CA GLY A 136 -3.75 -15.08 0.52
C GLY A 136 -3.08 -13.71 0.46
N ALA A 137 -1.94 -13.54 -0.24
CA ALA A 137 -1.32 -12.24 -0.47
C ALA A 137 -2.29 -11.28 -1.17
N ASP A 138 -2.46 -10.07 -0.64
CA ASP A 138 -3.44 -9.08 -1.09
C ASP A 138 -2.80 -7.72 -1.42
N PHE A 139 -1.88 -7.26 -0.59
CA PHE A 139 -1.20 -5.99 -0.82
C PHE A 139 0.17 -5.91 -0.15
N ILE A 140 1.00 -5.01 -0.63
CA ILE A 140 2.21 -4.58 0.07
C ILE A 140 1.92 -3.26 0.77
N MET A 141 2.10 -3.23 2.08
CA MET A 141 2.11 -1.99 2.86
C MET A 141 3.53 -1.44 2.86
N VAL A 142 3.69 -0.24 2.31
CA VAL A 142 4.95 0.52 2.34
C VAL A 142 4.86 1.52 3.49
N ARG A 143 5.83 1.47 4.39
CA ARG A 143 5.99 2.40 5.51
C ARG A 143 7.28 3.18 5.32
N ASP A 144 7.18 4.43 4.92
CA ASP A 144 8.31 5.35 4.89
C ASP A 144 8.44 6.00 6.27
N ALA A 145 9.48 5.65 7.04
CA ALA A 145 9.72 6.17 8.38
C ALA A 145 10.64 7.38 8.34
N PHE A 146 10.12 8.53 8.74
CA PHE A 146 10.83 9.82 8.71
C PHE A 146 11.48 10.12 10.05
N GLY A 147 12.77 10.40 10.03
CA GLY A 147 13.50 10.98 11.17
C GLY A 147 13.57 12.51 11.09
N ASP A 148 13.39 13.07 9.90
CA ASP A 148 13.40 14.51 9.66
C ASP A 148 12.46 14.88 8.51
N TRP A 149 11.29 15.42 8.83
CA TRP A 149 10.28 15.83 7.87
C TRP A 149 10.67 17.03 6.99
N LEU A 150 11.72 17.78 7.35
CA LEU A 150 12.18 18.93 6.59
C LEU A 150 13.14 18.57 5.46
N SER A 151 13.92 17.50 5.65
CA SER A 151 14.98 17.10 4.71
C SER A 151 14.71 15.76 4.01
N GLN A 152 13.78 14.95 4.51
CA GLN A 152 13.44 13.65 3.95
C GLN A 152 12.16 13.69 3.12
N SER A 153 12.11 12.86 2.09
CA SER A 153 10.95 12.66 1.23
C SER A 153 10.76 11.18 0.96
N ALA A 154 9.52 10.75 0.83
CA ALA A 154 9.20 9.38 0.45
C ALA A 154 9.80 9.03 -0.92
N ASN A 155 10.25 7.79 -1.08
CA ASN A 155 10.78 7.32 -2.35
C ASN A 155 9.73 7.38 -3.46
N ALA A 156 10.13 7.78 -4.66
CA ALA A 156 9.29 7.61 -5.84
C ALA A 156 9.14 6.11 -6.12
N LEU A 157 7.92 5.67 -6.40
CA LEU A 157 7.62 4.27 -6.72
C LEU A 157 6.74 4.20 -7.97
N GLU A 158 7.12 3.34 -8.89
CA GLU A 158 6.31 2.92 -10.03
C GLU A 158 6.15 1.41 -9.98
N VAL A 159 4.94 0.91 -10.22
CA VAL A 159 4.64 -0.52 -10.09
C VAL A 159 4.06 -1.04 -11.39
N SER A 160 4.53 -2.19 -11.83
CA SER A 160 4.00 -2.89 -12.99
C SER A 160 3.74 -4.35 -12.68
N ARG A 161 2.65 -4.89 -13.23
CA ARG A 161 2.41 -6.33 -13.30
C ARG A 161 2.89 -6.87 -14.62
N LEU A 162 3.77 -7.87 -14.59
CA LEU A 162 4.40 -8.46 -15.77
C LEU A 162 3.54 -9.53 -16.44
N ASN A 163 2.56 -10.08 -15.71
CA ASN A 163 1.63 -11.10 -16.21
C ASN A 163 0.17 -10.75 -15.88
N PRO A 164 -0.39 -9.68 -16.45
CA PRO A 164 -1.78 -9.28 -16.18
C PRO A 164 -2.75 -10.35 -16.74
N ASP A 165 -3.78 -10.69 -15.94
CA ASP A 165 -4.74 -11.75 -16.29
C ASP A 165 -5.98 -11.20 -16.99
N ALA A 166 -6.31 -9.93 -16.78
CA ALA A 166 -7.55 -9.32 -17.26
C ALA A 166 -7.38 -7.81 -17.51
N GLY A 167 -8.31 -7.23 -18.21
CA GLY A 167 -8.47 -5.78 -18.35
C GLY A 167 -8.87 -5.11 -17.01
N PRO A 168 -9.00 -3.79 -16.99
CA PRO A 168 -9.39 -3.04 -15.79
C PRO A 168 -10.73 -3.54 -15.26
N LYS A 169 -10.89 -3.51 -13.92
CA LYS A 169 -12.15 -3.87 -13.26
C LYS A 169 -13.27 -2.94 -13.73
N SER A 170 -14.47 -3.49 -13.91
CA SER A 170 -15.66 -2.69 -14.17
C SER A 170 -16.04 -1.87 -12.93
N GLU A 171 -16.82 -0.80 -13.12
CA GLU A 171 -17.38 -0.02 -11.99
C GLU A 171 -18.22 -0.90 -11.06
N GLU A 172 -18.94 -1.88 -11.63
CA GLU A 172 -19.73 -2.82 -10.85
C GLU A 172 -18.87 -3.77 -9.99
N ASP A 173 -17.73 -4.23 -10.53
CA ASP A 173 -16.77 -5.05 -9.76
C ASP A 173 -16.12 -4.24 -8.65
N MET A 174 -15.78 -2.97 -8.90
CA MET A 174 -15.26 -2.06 -7.89
C MET A 174 -16.30 -1.79 -6.79
N ALA A 175 -17.56 -1.56 -7.16
CA ALA A 175 -18.64 -1.35 -6.20
C ALA A 175 -18.89 -2.59 -5.33
N ARG A 176 -18.89 -3.78 -5.91
CA ARG A 176 -19.00 -5.05 -5.16
C ARG A 176 -17.82 -5.23 -4.20
N HIS A 177 -16.62 -4.94 -4.66
CA HIS A 177 -15.42 -5.02 -3.84
C HIS A 177 -15.46 -4.05 -2.66
N LEU A 178 -15.88 -2.78 -2.90
CA LEU A 178 -16.07 -1.80 -1.85
C LEU A 178 -17.10 -2.27 -0.80
N ALA A 179 -18.26 -2.76 -1.25
CA ALA A 179 -19.29 -3.24 -0.35
C ALA A 179 -18.78 -4.40 0.53
N LYS A 180 -18.04 -5.34 -0.06
CA LYS A 180 -17.44 -6.45 0.68
C LYS A 180 -16.45 -5.96 1.73
N ILE A 181 -15.50 -5.09 1.37
CA ILE A 181 -14.51 -4.54 2.30
C ILE A 181 -15.19 -3.78 3.44
N ALA A 182 -16.20 -2.96 3.13
CA ALA A 182 -16.92 -2.19 4.13
C ALA A 182 -17.66 -3.09 5.13
N ILE A 183 -18.28 -4.17 4.65
CA ILE A 183 -18.97 -5.15 5.50
C ILE A 183 -17.97 -5.90 6.37
N ASP A 184 -16.90 -6.43 5.77
CA ASP A 184 -15.88 -7.19 6.50
C ASP A 184 -15.22 -6.33 7.59
N GLY A 185 -15.06 -5.01 7.36
CA GLY A 185 -14.49 -4.09 8.33
C GLY A 185 -15.40 -3.70 9.50
N VAL A 186 -16.72 -3.87 9.39
CA VAL A 186 -17.66 -3.54 10.49
C VAL A 186 -17.57 -4.54 11.65
N TYR A 187 -17.04 -5.73 11.43
CA TYR A 187 -16.91 -6.77 12.45
C TYR A 187 -15.64 -6.66 13.32
N TYR A 188 -15.00 -5.50 13.35
CA TYR A 188 -13.83 -5.12 14.14
C TYR A 188 -14.08 -3.82 14.88
#